data_660ced64c5153c04b22ae6b80b47b1dd
#
_entry.id   660ced64c5153c04b22ae6b80b47b1dd
#
_cell.length_a   1.000
_cell.length_b   1.000
_cell.length_c   1.000
_cell.angle_alpha   90.00
_cell.angle_beta   90.00
_cell.angle_gamma   90.00
#
_symmetry.space_group_name_H-M   'P 1'
#
loop_
_entity.id
_entity.type
_entity.pdbx_description
1 polymer ?
#
loop_
_entity_poly.entity_id
_entity_poly.type
_entity_poly.pdbx_seq_one_letter_code
_entity_poly.pdbx_strand_id
1 'polypeptide(L)'
;KLYDFLLSLLDDGTCTDNMGQVLDFTESIFVFTSNQGVNDIKRNMVGFDRKNIVEADTTTEVIQDAVKRHFTAEFLNRLDDIVQFDALTIAEVREIASLQLDDVPIKKTKALVDFVVEEGYSQEYGARNIARFIKNNVSIKVADAILNKEVPKGTGDYYTPRLVKGNLTIINTKKYQTSST
;
A
#
# COMPACT_ATOMS: atom_id res chain seq x y z
N LYS A 1 -2.34 21.99 23.23
CA LYS A 1 -3.32 22.75 22.39
C LYS A 1 -4.06 21.87 21.38
N LEU A 2 -3.38 21.05 20.56
CA LEU A 2 -4.08 20.15 19.62
C LEU A 2 -4.79 19.02 20.37
N TYR A 3 -4.12 18.41 21.33
CA TYR A 3 -4.72 17.36 22.16
C TYR A 3 -5.91 17.88 22.97
N ASP A 4 -5.81 19.07 23.57
CA ASP A 4 -6.90 19.69 24.34
C ASP A 4 -8.13 19.91 23.45
N PHE A 5 -7.91 20.35 22.21
CA PHE A 5 -8.97 20.50 21.22
C PHE A 5 -9.61 19.17 20.84
N LEU A 6 -8.79 18.12 20.58
CA LEU A 6 -9.29 16.78 20.22
C LEU A 6 -10.06 16.15 21.39
N LEU A 7 -9.60 16.32 22.63
CA LEU A 7 -10.31 15.84 23.80
C LEU A 7 -11.68 16.51 23.92
N SER A 8 -11.75 17.84 23.82
CA SER A 8 -13.05 18.56 23.87
C SER A 8 -13.98 18.10 22.75
N LEU A 9 -13.43 17.90 21.52
CA LEU A 9 -14.21 17.42 20.39
C LEU A 9 -14.76 16.01 20.62
N LEU A 10 -13.96 15.10 21.20
CA LEU A 10 -14.38 13.72 21.47
C LEU A 10 -15.34 13.65 22.67
N ASP A 11 -15.20 14.53 23.66
CA ASP A 11 -16.07 14.56 24.85
C ASP A 11 -17.42 15.23 24.58
N ASP A 12 -17.39 16.41 23.93
CA ASP A 12 -18.57 17.25 23.75
C ASP A 12 -19.26 17.05 22.40
N GLY A 13 -18.57 16.40 21.45
CA GLY A 13 -19.04 16.24 20.06
C GLY A 13 -19.17 17.57 19.32
N THR A 14 -18.64 18.66 19.88
CA THR A 14 -18.77 19.99 19.29
C THR A 14 -17.44 20.75 19.30
N CYS A 15 -17.26 21.66 18.37
CA CYS A 15 -16.14 22.60 18.41
C CYS A 15 -16.57 23.98 17.94
N THR A 16 -15.84 25.01 18.40
CA THR A 16 -16.08 26.40 17.98
C THR A 16 -15.02 26.82 16.96
N ASP A 17 -15.46 27.30 15.82
CA ASP A 17 -14.57 27.81 14.79
C ASP A 17 -13.99 29.22 15.14
N ASN A 18 -13.11 29.72 14.27
CA ASN A 18 -12.48 31.03 14.46
C ASN A 18 -13.46 32.22 14.35
N MET A 19 -14.67 31.98 13.86
CA MET A 19 -15.74 32.97 13.75
C MET A 19 -16.71 32.91 14.91
N GLY A 20 -16.50 32.01 15.89
CA GLY A 20 -17.36 31.81 17.04
C GLY A 20 -18.60 30.95 16.75
N GLN A 21 -18.64 30.28 15.61
CA GLN A 21 -19.72 29.36 15.30
C GLN A 21 -19.45 27.99 15.94
N VAL A 22 -20.48 27.41 16.56
CA VAL A 22 -20.43 26.07 17.12
C VAL A 22 -20.74 25.07 16.00
N LEU A 23 -19.81 24.16 15.76
CA LEU A 23 -19.93 23.06 14.80
C LEU A 23 -20.27 21.78 15.59
N ASP A 24 -21.28 21.05 15.12
CA ASP A 24 -21.75 19.81 15.70
C ASP A 24 -21.17 18.61 14.97
N PHE A 25 -20.52 17.71 15.70
CA PHE A 25 -19.89 16.48 15.22
C PHE A 25 -20.44 15.22 15.94
N THR A 26 -21.56 15.34 16.65
CA THR A 26 -22.13 14.21 17.41
C THR A 26 -22.47 12.99 16.54
N GLU A 27 -22.80 13.22 15.26
CA GLU A 27 -23.09 12.14 14.28
C GLU A 27 -21.87 11.78 13.42
N SER A 28 -20.64 12.13 13.86
CA SER A 28 -19.43 11.94 13.08
C SER A 28 -18.62 10.75 13.57
N ILE A 29 -17.92 10.08 12.64
CA ILE A 29 -16.95 9.03 12.94
C ILE A 29 -15.54 9.63 12.78
N PHE A 30 -14.74 9.55 13.84
CA PHE A 30 -13.35 10.01 13.83
C PHE A 30 -12.41 8.83 13.63
N VAL A 31 -11.56 8.93 12.62
CA VAL A 31 -10.51 7.95 12.34
C VAL A 31 -9.15 8.62 12.44
N PHE A 32 -8.35 8.21 13.41
CA PHE A 32 -6.99 8.70 13.61
C PHE A 32 -6.00 7.68 13.07
N THR A 33 -5.05 8.11 12.25
CA THR A 33 -3.99 7.25 11.73
C THR A 33 -2.64 7.66 12.27
N SER A 34 -1.82 6.69 12.67
CA SER A 34 -0.49 6.93 13.19
C SER A 34 0.49 5.85 12.71
N ASN A 35 1.75 6.19 12.59
CA ASN A 35 2.85 5.27 12.33
C ASN A 35 3.77 5.07 13.55
N GLN A 36 3.27 5.39 14.73
CA GLN A 36 4.04 5.22 15.97
C GLN A 36 4.31 3.73 16.23
N GLY A 37 5.48 3.44 16.78
CA GLY A 37 5.93 2.08 17.07
C GLY A 37 6.67 1.39 15.92
N VAL A 38 6.53 1.82 14.66
CA VAL A 38 7.22 1.21 13.51
C VAL A 38 8.75 1.29 13.65
N ASN A 39 9.26 2.41 14.14
CA ASN A 39 10.71 2.58 14.38
C ASN A 39 11.21 1.78 15.57
N ASP A 40 10.37 1.55 16.57
CA ASP A 40 10.71 0.76 17.76
C ASP A 40 10.81 -0.72 17.41
N ILE A 41 9.92 -1.23 16.53
CA ILE A 41 10.03 -2.57 15.95
C ILE A 41 11.36 -2.74 15.22
N LYS A 42 11.71 -1.78 14.34
CA LYS A 42 13.00 -1.83 13.61
C LYS A 42 14.22 -1.84 14.53
N ARG A 43 14.18 -1.09 15.62
CA ARG A 43 15.28 -1.05 16.61
C ARG A 43 15.41 -2.37 17.37
N ASN A 44 14.30 -2.96 17.76
CA ASN A 44 14.29 -4.25 18.46
C ASN A 44 14.77 -5.39 17.54
N MET A 45 14.49 -5.31 16.23
CA MET A 45 14.99 -6.28 15.24
C MET A 45 16.50 -6.22 15.00
N VAL A 46 17.16 -5.09 15.23
CA VAL A 46 18.62 -4.92 15.03
C VAL A 46 19.44 -5.61 16.13
N GLY A 47 18.85 -5.92 17.29
CA GLY A 47 19.52 -6.56 18.43
C GLY A 47 19.38 -8.08 18.49
N PHE A 48 18.57 -8.70 17.64
CA PHE A 48 18.34 -10.14 17.65
C PHE A 48 18.78 -10.80 16.34
N ASP A 49 19.46 -11.94 16.46
CA ASP A 49 19.88 -12.77 15.32
C ASP A 49 18.71 -13.03 14.37
N ARG A 50 18.93 -12.82 13.08
CA ARG A 50 17.95 -12.96 11.97
C ARG A 50 17.26 -14.33 11.86
N LYS A 51 17.53 -15.25 12.79
CA LYS A 51 16.96 -16.62 12.79
C LYS A 51 15.75 -16.80 13.69
N ASN A 52 15.45 -15.87 14.57
CA ASN A 52 14.24 -15.93 15.39
C ASN A 52 13.21 -14.98 14.79
N ILE A 53 12.22 -15.55 14.12
CA ILE A 53 10.96 -14.90 13.76
C ILE A 53 10.43 -14.28 15.05
N VAL A 54 10.36 -12.95 15.10
CA VAL A 54 9.70 -12.24 16.22
C VAL A 54 8.26 -12.73 16.18
N GLU A 55 7.83 -13.45 17.20
CA GLU A 55 6.46 -13.92 17.30
C GLU A 55 5.52 -12.71 17.23
N ALA A 56 4.38 -12.88 16.59
CA ALA A 56 3.40 -11.80 16.37
C ALA A 56 3.02 -11.07 17.68
N ASP A 57 3.00 -11.80 18.79
CA ASP A 57 2.71 -11.27 20.12
C ASP A 57 3.71 -10.20 20.56
N THR A 58 5.02 -10.41 20.33
CA THR A 58 6.06 -9.44 20.69
C THR A 58 5.94 -8.13 19.89
N THR A 59 5.51 -8.22 18.63
CA THR A 59 5.30 -7.03 17.78
C THR A 59 4.14 -6.19 18.29
N THR A 60 3.06 -6.84 18.70
CA THR A 60 1.86 -6.20 19.25
C THR A 60 2.17 -5.45 20.54
N GLU A 61 2.90 -6.06 21.46
CA GLU A 61 3.30 -5.42 22.71
C GLU A 61 4.17 -4.18 22.47
N VAL A 62 5.15 -4.25 21.57
CA VAL A 62 6.01 -3.12 21.22
C VAL A 62 5.23 -1.95 20.66
N ILE A 63 4.23 -2.22 19.80
CA ILE A 63 3.36 -1.17 19.24
C ILE A 63 2.49 -0.56 20.33
N GLN A 64 1.86 -1.39 21.17
CA GLN A 64 1.02 -0.90 22.28
C GLN A 64 1.79 -0.02 23.24
N ASP A 65 3.02 -0.41 23.60
CA ASP A 65 3.90 0.39 24.45
C ASP A 65 4.32 1.70 23.78
N ALA A 66 4.56 1.70 22.48
CA ALA A 66 4.85 2.92 21.74
C ALA A 66 3.64 3.86 21.70
N VAL A 67 2.44 3.34 21.49
CA VAL A 67 1.19 4.11 21.54
C VAL A 67 1.01 4.75 22.93
N LYS A 68 1.15 3.99 24.01
CA LYS A 68 1.05 4.50 25.38
C LYS A 68 2.10 5.56 25.73
N ARG A 69 3.27 5.51 25.10
CA ARG A 69 4.32 6.54 25.30
C ARG A 69 4.07 7.83 24.54
N HIS A 70 3.39 7.75 23.38
CA HIS A 70 3.18 8.90 22.51
C HIS A 70 1.85 9.62 22.74
N PHE A 71 0.84 8.88 23.16
CA PHE A 71 -0.49 9.41 23.40
C PHE A 71 -0.79 9.41 24.90
N THR A 72 -1.46 10.45 25.38
CA THR A 72 -1.87 10.51 26.78
C THR A 72 -2.91 9.44 27.09
N ALA A 73 -2.91 8.91 28.31
CA ALA A 73 -3.91 7.94 28.74
C ALA A 73 -5.34 8.49 28.60
N GLU A 74 -5.50 9.78 28.84
CA GLU A 74 -6.78 10.48 28.69
C GLU A 74 -7.28 10.41 27.25
N PHE A 75 -6.44 10.69 26.27
CA PHE A 75 -6.82 10.58 24.85
C PHE A 75 -7.14 9.14 24.44
N LEU A 76 -6.31 8.18 24.87
CA LEU A 76 -6.55 6.76 24.55
C LEU A 76 -7.86 6.23 25.13
N ASN A 77 -8.28 6.73 26.30
CA ASN A 77 -9.54 6.35 26.93
C ASN A 77 -10.79 6.93 26.23
N ARG A 78 -10.62 7.84 25.26
CA ARG A 78 -11.73 8.40 24.46
C ARG A 78 -11.90 7.69 23.12
N LEU A 79 -10.98 6.80 22.78
CA LEU A 79 -11.08 5.98 21.57
C LEU A 79 -11.89 4.73 21.86
N ASP A 80 -12.82 4.41 20.99
CA ASP A 80 -13.63 3.19 21.09
C ASP A 80 -12.78 1.95 20.82
N ASP A 81 -11.82 2.06 19.86
CA ASP A 81 -10.95 0.94 19.50
C ASP A 81 -9.62 1.43 18.93
N ILE A 82 -8.59 0.59 19.03
CA ILE A 82 -7.26 0.80 18.45
C ILE A 82 -6.93 -0.38 17.55
N VAL A 83 -7.03 -0.16 16.26
CA VAL A 83 -6.77 -1.18 15.24
C VAL A 83 -5.30 -1.15 14.83
N GLN A 84 -4.62 -2.27 15.04
CA GLN A 84 -3.26 -2.48 14.56
C GLN A 84 -3.29 -3.11 13.17
N PHE A 85 -2.52 -2.54 12.24
CA PHE A 85 -2.29 -3.13 10.94
C PHE A 85 -0.99 -3.92 10.92
N ASP A 86 -1.06 -5.16 10.53
CA ASP A 86 0.10 -6.03 10.39
C ASP A 86 0.90 -5.74 9.11
N ALA A 87 2.12 -6.29 9.05
CA ALA A 87 2.91 -6.27 7.83
C ALA A 87 2.24 -7.16 6.76
N LEU A 88 2.25 -6.68 5.51
CA LEU A 88 1.70 -7.43 4.39
C LEU A 88 2.50 -8.71 4.14
N THR A 89 1.79 -9.81 3.97
CA THR A 89 2.36 -11.07 3.47
C THR A 89 2.64 -10.96 1.97
N ILE A 90 3.53 -11.81 1.45
CA ILE A 90 3.82 -11.85 0.00
C ILE A 90 2.58 -12.23 -0.82
N ALA A 91 1.66 -12.99 -0.26
CA ALA A 91 0.39 -13.32 -0.92
C ALA A 91 -0.48 -12.07 -1.11
N GLU A 92 -0.64 -11.26 -0.06
CA GLU A 92 -1.38 -10.00 -0.12
C GLU A 92 -0.70 -8.97 -1.04
N VAL A 93 0.63 -8.94 -1.03
CA VAL A 93 1.40 -8.08 -1.97
C VAL A 93 1.15 -8.47 -3.42
N ARG A 94 1.03 -9.78 -3.73
CA ARG A 94 0.65 -10.25 -5.08
C ARG A 94 -0.77 -9.87 -5.46
N GLU A 95 -1.69 -9.95 -4.53
CA GLU A 95 -3.08 -9.52 -4.75
C GLU A 95 -3.15 -8.03 -5.04
N ILE A 96 -2.47 -7.19 -4.25
CA ILE A 96 -2.35 -5.75 -4.48
C ILE A 96 -1.75 -5.46 -5.87
N ALA A 97 -0.67 -6.13 -6.25
CA ALA A 97 -0.06 -5.98 -7.56
C ALA A 97 -1.02 -6.38 -8.69
N SER A 98 -1.77 -7.45 -8.50
CA SER A 98 -2.79 -7.91 -9.45
C SER A 98 -3.91 -6.88 -9.62
N LEU A 99 -4.44 -6.33 -8.53
CA LEU A 99 -5.48 -5.29 -8.57
C LEU A 99 -4.99 -4.02 -9.27
N GLN A 100 -3.77 -3.57 -8.98
CA GLN A 100 -3.21 -2.38 -9.62
C GLN A 100 -2.88 -2.57 -11.11
N LEU A 101 -2.68 -3.80 -11.56
CA LEU A 101 -2.52 -4.13 -12.97
C LEU A 101 -3.83 -4.13 -13.74
N ASP A 102 -5.00 -4.14 -13.08
CA ASP A 102 -6.31 -4.05 -13.74
C ASP A 102 -6.53 -2.74 -14.49
N ASP A 103 -5.90 -1.66 -14.02
CA ASP A 103 -5.97 -0.34 -14.65
C ASP A 103 -5.06 -0.23 -15.90
N VAL A 104 -4.22 -1.24 -16.16
CA VAL A 104 -3.31 -1.24 -17.30
C VAL A 104 -3.85 -2.17 -18.39
N PRO A 105 -3.96 -1.71 -19.65
CA PRO A 105 -4.48 -2.54 -20.74
C PRO A 105 -3.45 -3.60 -21.18
N ILE A 106 -3.12 -4.54 -20.30
CA ILE A 106 -2.15 -5.60 -20.52
C ILE A 106 -2.71 -6.93 -20.00
N LYS A 107 -2.39 -8.03 -20.68
CA LYS A 107 -2.77 -9.35 -20.19
C LYS A 107 -2.05 -9.65 -18.87
N LYS A 108 -2.81 -9.79 -17.79
CA LYS A 108 -2.27 -10.22 -16.50
C LYS A 108 -1.83 -11.68 -16.60
N THR A 109 -0.53 -11.91 -16.45
CA THR A 109 0.04 -13.25 -16.33
C THR A 109 0.67 -13.39 -14.95
N LYS A 110 0.73 -14.62 -14.44
CA LYS A 110 1.42 -14.89 -13.17
C LYS A 110 2.86 -14.36 -13.18
N ALA A 111 3.57 -14.57 -14.29
CA ALA A 111 4.93 -14.08 -14.45
C ALA A 111 5.05 -12.55 -14.37
N LEU A 112 4.06 -11.79 -14.90
CA LEU A 112 4.04 -10.34 -14.77
C LEU A 112 3.80 -9.91 -13.31
N VAL A 113 2.87 -10.55 -12.63
CA VAL A 113 2.59 -10.26 -11.21
C VAL A 113 3.81 -10.56 -10.34
N ASP A 114 4.43 -11.73 -10.52
CA ASP A 114 5.64 -12.10 -9.79
C ASP A 114 6.78 -11.11 -10.06
N PHE A 115 7.00 -10.69 -11.31
CA PHE A 115 7.99 -9.68 -11.69
C PHE A 115 7.72 -8.33 -11.01
N VAL A 116 6.47 -7.87 -11.00
CA VAL A 116 6.08 -6.61 -10.33
C VAL A 116 6.33 -6.68 -8.83
N VAL A 117 6.09 -7.83 -8.22
CA VAL A 117 6.33 -8.03 -6.78
C VAL A 117 7.83 -8.09 -6.49
N GLU A 118 8.61 -8.85 -7.27
CA GLU A 118 10.05 -8.98 -7.08
C GLU A 118 10.79 -7.63 -7.19
N GLU A 119 10.42 -6.82 -8.17
CA GLU A 119 11.10 -5.56 -8.46
C GLU A 119 10.45 -4.33 -7.78
N GLY A 120 9.15 -4.38 -7.51
CA GLY A 120 8.37 -3.26 -6.98
C GLY A 120 8.18 -3.28 -5.47
N TYR A 121 8.29 -4.42 -4.82
CA TYR A 121 8.11 -4.53 -3.37
C TYR A 121 9.42 -4.34 -2.62
N SER A 122 9.35 -3.62 -1.51
CA SER A 122 10.42 -3.59 -0.52
C SER A 122 9.84 -3.56 0.90
N GLN A 123 10.51 -4.20 1.86
CA GLN A 123 10.09 -4.18 3.25
C GLN A 123 10.04 -2.77 3.85
N GLU A 124 10.87 -1.86 3.35
CA GLU A 124 10.93 -0.49 3.86
C GLU A 124 9.73 0.36 3.46
N TYR A 125 9.30 0.24 2.20
CA TYR A 125 8.23 1.07 1.63
C TYR A 125 6.92 0.30 1.43
N GLY A 126 6.92 -1.01 1.68
CA GLY A 126 5.76 -1.88 1.52
C GLY A 126 5.23 -1.89 0.08
N ALA A 127 3.93 -2.03 -0.06
CA ALA A 127 3.25 -2.07 -1.37
C ALA A 127 3.15 -0.71 -2.07
N ARG A 128 3.51 0.41 -1.42
CA ARG A 128 3.43 1.77 -2.03
C ARG A 128 4.26 1.91 -3.29
N ASN A 129 5.40 1.22 -3.35
CA ASN A 129 6.29 1.24 -4.51
C ASN A 129 5.73 0.47 -5.71
N ILE A 130 4.83 -0.49 -5.50
CA ILE A 130 4.23 -1.32 -6.56
C ILE A 130 3.51 -0.43 -7.58
N ALA A 131 2.67 0.50 -7.13
CA ALA A 131 1.95 1.41 -8.01
C ALA A 131 2.91 2.24 -8.88
N ARG A 132 3.97 2.77 -8.25
CA ARG A 132 4.99 3.55 -8.96
C ARG A 132 5.79 2.69 -9.92
N PHE A 133 6.13 1.46 -9.53
CA PHE A 133 6.82 0.52 -10.39
C PHE A 133 5.99 0.14 -11.61
N ILE A 134 4.71 -0.20 -11.43
CA ILE A 134 3.77 -0.49 -12.51
C ILE A 134 3.67 0.71 -13.46
N LYS A 135 3.47 1.91 -12.93
CA LYS A 135 3.40 3.13 -13.75
C LYS A 135 4.66 3.33 -14.61
N ASN A 136 5.83 3.22 -13.99
CA ASN A 136 7.10 3.56 -14.67
C ASN A 136 7.63 2.45 -15.58
N ASN A 137 7.36 1.17 -15.24
CA ASN A 137 7.96 0.03 -15.93
C ASN A 137 6.97 -0.79 -16.78
N VAL A 138 5.68 -0.70 -16.48
CA VAL A 138 4.65 -1.43 -17.23
C VAL A 138 3.84 -0.48 -18.08
N SER A 139 3.18 0.52 -17.47
CA SER A 139 2.26 1.43 -18.16
C SER A 139 2.97 2.23 -19.26
N ILE A 140 4.18 2.73 -19.00
CA ILE A 140 4.97 3.46 -20.01
C ILE A 140 5.29 2.55 -21.19
N LYS A 141 5.72 1.31 -20.95
CA LYS A 141 6.02 0.36 -22.05
C LYS A 141 4.81 0.00 -22.88
N VAL A 142 3.63 -0.12 -22.23
CA VAL A 142 2.38 -0.32 -22.93
C VAL A 142 2.02 0.91 -23.76
N ALA A 143 2.17 2.11 -23.22
CA ALA A 143 1.93 3.35 -23.92
C ALA A 143 2.85 3.51 -25.15
N ASP A 144 4.13 3.20 -25.00
CA ASP A 144 5.11 3.23 -26.10
C ASP A 144 4.73 2.23 -27.21
N ALA A 145 4.31 1.02 -26.84
CA ALA A 145 3.85 0.01 -27.80
C ALA A 145 2.58 0.47 -28.56
N ILE A 146 1.69 1.20 -27.90
CA ILE A 146 0.50 1.81 -28.54
C ILE A 146 0.90 2.94 -29.49
N LEU A 147 1.78 3.84 -29.07
CA LEU A 147 2.18 5.01 -29.83
C LEU A 147 2.98 4.61 -31.09
N ASN A 148 3.85 3.62 -30.96
CA ASN A 148 4.66 3.11 -32.08
C ASN A 148 3.83 2.25 -33.06
N LYS A 149 2.51 2.13 -32.86
CA LYS A 149 1.60 1.30 -33.68
C LYS A 149 2.05 -0.16 -33.78
N GLU A 150 2.85 -0.60 -32.84
CA GLU A 150 3.25 -2.00 -32.73
C GLU A 150 2.05 -2.90 -32.41
N VAL A 151 0.98 -2.28 -31.87
CA VAL A 151 -0.26 -2.95 -31.51
C VAL A 151 -1.47 -2.06 -31.87
N PRO A 152 -2.55 -2.61 -32.45
CA PRO A 152 -3.78 -1.87 -32.74
C PRO A 152 -4.41 -1.33 -31.45
N LYS A 153 -5.01 -0.12 -31.50
CA LYS A 153 -5.87 0.39 -30.44
C LYS A 153 -7.04 -0.56 -30.24
N GLY A 154 -7.12 -1.22 -29.09
CA GLY A 154 -8.21 -2.14 -28.78
C GLY A 154 -7.96 -2.89 -27.46
N THR A 155 -8.87 -3.74 -27.07
CA THR A 155 -8.93 -4.48 -25.81
C THR A 155 -7.61 -5.03 -25.31
N GLY A 156 -7.38 -5.03 -24.00
CA GLY A 156 -6.15 -5.42 -23.29
C GLY A 156 -5.59 -6.82 -23.60
N ASP A 157 -6.34 -7.66 -24.30
CA ASP A 157 -5.91 -9.00 -24.74
C ASP A 157 -4.80 -9.00 -25.79
N TYR A 158 -4.49 -7.84 -26.39
CA TYR A 158 -3.42 -7.72 -27.41
C TYR A 158 -2.05 -7.45 -26.83
N TYR A 159 -1.96 -6.99 -25.58
CA TYR A 159 -0.70 -6.65 -24.93
C TYR A 159 -0.27 -7.80 -24.02
N THR A 160 0.56 -8.67 -24.55
CA THR A 160 1.10 -9.78 -23.76
C THR A 160 2.49 -9.43 -23.24
N PRO A 161 2.69 -9.49 -21.91
CA PRO A 161 4.01 -9.25 -21.32
C PRO A 161 4.94 -10.44 -21.61
N ARG A 162 6.17 -10.15 -22.03
CA ARG A 162 7.24 -11.13 -22.15
C ARG A 162 8.44 -10.68 -21.33
N LEU A 163 8.82 -11.50 -20.37
CA LEU A 163 10.01 -11.29 -19.56
C LEU A 163 11.19 -12.02 -20.18
N VAL A 164 12.25 -11.28 -20.51
CA VAL A 164 13.49 -11.83 -21.05
C VAL A 164 14.65 -11.29 -20.23
N LYS A 165 15.34 -12.16 -19.49
CA LYS A 165 16.47 -11.79 -18.62
C LYS A 165 16.16 -10.60 -17.69
N GLY A 166 14.99 -10.61 -17.04
CA GLY A 166 14.55 -9.54 -16.15
C GLY A 166 14.03 -8.26 -16.84
N ASN A 167 14.03 -8.21 -18.18
CA ASN A 167 13.46 -7.09 -18.92
C ASN A 167 12.05 -7.39 -19.41
N LEU A 168 11.11 -6.52 -19.07
CA LEU A 168 9.74 -6.57 -19.57
C LEU A 168 9.69 -6.00 -20.99
N THR A 169 9.20 -6.80 -21.93
CA THR A 169 8.83 -6.40 -23.28
C THR A 169 7.35 -6.63 -23.52
N ILE A 170 6.73 -5.79 -24.31
CA ILE A 170 5.32 -5.93 -24.69
C ILE A 170 5.27 -6.50 -26.10
N ILE A 171 4.57 -7.63 -26.28
CA ILE A 171 4.42 -8.27 -27.59
C ILE A 171 2.95 -8.25 -28.03
N ASN A 172 2.75 -8.10 -29.35
CA ASN A 172 1.44 -8.24 -29.96
C ASN A 172 1.14 -9.71 -30.23
N THR A 173 0.17 -10.26 -29.54
CA THR A 173 -0.18 -11.68 -29.68
C THR A 173 -0.74 -12.03 -31.08
N LYS A 174 -1.39 -11.08 -31.76
CA LYS A 174 -1.93 -11.32 -33.12
C LYS A 174 -0.85 -11.43 -34.21
N LYS A 175 0.25 -10.69 -34.10
CA LYS A 175 1.37 -10.83 -35.04
C LYS A 175 2.10 -12.18 -34.92
N TYR A 176 2.08 -12.81 -33.75
CA TYR A 176 2.77 -14.07 -33.50
C TYR A 176 1.99 -15.30 -34.06
N GLN A 177 0.64 -15.21 -34.13
CA GLN A 177 -0.17 -16.29 -34.71
C GLN A 177 -0.12 -16.35 -36.23
N THR A 178 0.24 -15.26 -36.91
CA THR A 178 0.33 -15.19 -38.39
C THR A 178 1.70 -15.59 -38.95
N SER A 179 2.72 -15.79 -38.12
CA SER A 179 4.06 -16.20 -38.55
C SER A 179 4.37 -17.69 -38.32
N SER A 180 3.37 -18.48 -37.95
CA SER A 180 3.49 -19.95 -37.71
C SER A 180 2.67 -20.78 -38.71
N THR A 181 2.44 -20.26 -39.92
CA THR A 181 1.87 -20.98 -41.07
C THR A 181 2.86 -21.04 -42.21
#